data_3af033c11a8b8a7018564fbdffab8971
#
_entry.id   3af033c11a8b8a7018564fbdffab8971
#
_cell.length_a   1.000
_cell.length_b   1.000
_cell.length_c   1.000
_cell.angle_alpha   90.00
_cell.angle_beta   90.00
_cell.angle_gamma   90.00
#
_symmetry.space_group_name_H-M   'P 1'
#
loop_
_entity.id
_entity.type
_entity.pdbx_description
1 polymer ?
#
loop_
_entity_poly.entity_id
_entity_poly.type
_entity_poly.pdbx_seq_one_letter_code
_entity_poly.pdbx_strand_id
1 'polypeptide(L)'
;MDRNNALTDPKKLIRVELKNAGFDIDKIKIPDRVYLLADDIFDEMVSRNVGEYRYPLGGKWYVFNKNENIGFIKGHMCSPAIATQAEDLIAGGVKELIHVGYAGGLRPELVPGEIILTDGAFNDTAVARLYGYDYD
;
A
#
# COMPACT_ATOMS: atom_id res chain seq x y z
N MET A 1 16.42 -18.98 -5.23
CA MET A 1 16.42 -17.97 -6.31
C MET A 1 17.42 -16.90 -5.93
N ASP A 2 18.41 -16.65 -6.76
CA ASP A 2 19.44 -15.66 -6.43
C ASP A 2 18.82 -14.26 -6.50
N ARG A 3 18.77 -13.56 -5.36
CA ARG A 3 18.18 -12.23 -5.24
C ARG A 3 18.88 -11.17 -6.12
N ASN A 4 20.08 -11.49 -6.62
CA ASN A 4 20.84 -10.60 -7.49
C ASN A 4 20.41 -10.65 -8.97
N ASN A 5 19.52 -11.55 -9.34
CA ASN A 5 19.02 -11.72 -10.72
C ASN A 5 17.52 -11.41 -10.84
N ALA A 6 17.02 -10.40 -10.12
CA ALA A 6 15.66 -9.93 -10.36
C ALA A 6 15.52 -9.44 -11.80
N LEU A 7 14.54 -9.96 -12.53
CA LEU A 7 14.23 -9.57 -13.91
C LEU A 7 13.74 -8.12 -14.02
N THR A 8 13.22 -7.59 -12.92
CA THR A 8 12.67 -6.24 -12.82
C THR A 8 13.22 -5.53 -11.60
N ASP A 9 13.52 -4.25 -11.76
CA ASP A 9 13.90 -3.35 -10.67
C ASP A 9 12.72 -2.40 -10.40
N PRO A 10 12.01 -2.52 -9.26
CA PRO A 10 10.86 -1.68 -8.94
C PRO A 10 11.14 -0.19 -9.08
N LYS A 11 12.34 0.28 -8.71
CA LYS A 11 12.72 1.69 -8.86
C LYS A 11 12.77 2.14 -10.31
N LYS A 12 13.21 1.27 -11.22
CA LYS A 12 13.21 1.58 -12.66
C LYS A 12 11.81 1.59 -13.23
N LEU A 13 10.96 0.61 -12.83
CA LEU A 13 9.57 0.54 -13.27
C LEU A 13 8.81 1.80 -12.88
N ILE A 14 8.88 2.21 -11.63
CA ILE A 14 8.21 3.41 -11.11
C ILE A 14 8.65 4.66 -11.89
N ARG A 15 9.95 4.82 -12.15
CA ARG A 15 10.44 5.96 -12.94
C ARG A 15 9.83 5.98 -14.35
N VAL A 16 9.69 4.82 -14.98
CA VAL A 16 9.07 4.70 -16.32
C VAL A 16 7.58 5.02 -16.25
N GLU A 17 6.85 4.46 -15.27
CA GLU A 17 5.42 4.71 -15.10
C GLU A 17 5.11 6.18 -14.86
N LEU A 18 5.81 6.81 -13.93
CA LEU A 18 5.65 8.23 -13.63
C LEU A 18 5.99 9.11 -14.84
N LYS A 19 7.08 8.81 -15.53
CA LYS A 19 7.46 9.52 -16.74
C LYS A 19 6.41 9.41 -17.84
N ASN A 20 5.85 8.22 -18.06
CA ASN A 20 4.77 8.00 -19.03
C ASN A 20 3.49 8.76 -18.65
N ALA A 21 3.26 8.93 -17.35
CA ALA A 21 2.14 9.75 -16.82
C ALA A 21 2.46 11.26 -16.78
N GLY A 22 3.64 11.70 -17.25
CA GLY A 22 4.03 13.10 -17.30
C GLY A 22 4.65 13.64 -16.01
N PHE A 23 5.03 12.76 -15.09
CA PHE A 23 5.64 13.13 -13.81
C PHE A 23 7.13 12.78 -13.77
N ASP A 24 7.88 13.55 -12.98
CA ASP A 24 9.29 13.33 -12.69
C ASP A 24 9.43 12.98 -11.20
N ILE A 25 9.85 11.74 -10.90
CA ILE A 25 9.97 11.25 -9.52
C ILE A 25 10.87 12.14 -8.65
N ASP A 26 11.88 12.74 -9.23
CA ASP A 26 12.84 13.57 -8.51
C ASP A 26 12.24 14.95 -8.14
N LYS A 27 11.07 15.28 -8.67
CA LYS A 27 10.34 16.55 -8.43
C LYS A 27 9.06 16.37 -7.61
N ILE A 28 8.63 15.14 -7.39
CA ILE A 28 7.41 14.88 -6.60
C ILE A 28 7.76 14.60 -5.14
N LYS A 29 6.95 15.15 -4.24
CA LYS A 29 7.06 14.86 -2.81
C LYS A 29 6.25 13.61 -2.48
N ILE A 30 6.92 12.54 -2.10
CA ILE A 30 6.30 11.29 -1.64
C ILE A 30 6.09 11.36 -0.14
N PRO A 31 4.86 11.10 0.37
CA PRO A 31 4.61 11.03 1.80
C PRO A 31 5.41 9.91 2.47
N ASP A 32 5.88 10.16 3.69
CA ASP A 32 6.57 9.13 4.47
C ASP A 32 5.64 7.99 4.90
N ARG A 33 4.38 8.32 5.20
CA ARG A 33 3.35 7.36 5.64
C ARG A 33 2.22 7.27 4.63
N VAL A 34 1.81 6.04 4.30
CA VAL A 34 0.71 5.78 3.37
C VAL A 34 -0.26 4.76 3.94
N TYR A 35 -1.53 5.08 3.87
CA TYR A 35 -2.62 4.16 4.18
C TYR A 35 -3.09 3.45 2.92
N LEU A 36 -3.05 2.12 2.94
CA LEU A 36 -3.65 1.24 1.94
C LEU A 36 -5.06 0.93 2.41
N LEU A 37 -6.07 1.46 1.72
CA LEU A 37 -7.46 1.43 2.19
C LEU A 37 -8.28 0.41 1.40
N ALA A 38 -9.20 -0.28 2.07
CA ALA A 38 -10.24 -1.03 1.40
C ALA A 38 -11.09 -0.11 0.51
N ASP A 39 -11.71 -0.68 -0.54
CA ASP A 39 -12.37 0.05 -1.63
C ASP A 39 -13.36 1.10 -1.14
N ASP A 40 -14.29 0.70 -0.30
CA ASP A 40 -15.35 1.57 0.23
C ASP A 40 -14.82 2.64 1.19
N ILE A 41 -13.82 2.32 2.01
CA ILE A 41 -13.14 3.30 2.87
C ILE A 41 -12.45 4.34 2.00
N PHE A 42 -11.73 3.91 0.96
CA PHE A 42 -11.07 4.80 0.04
C PHE A 42 -12.07 5.73 -0.67
N ASP A 43 -13.13 5.17 -1.24
CA ASP A 43 -14.15 5.92 -1.98
C ASP A 43 -14.86 6.93 -1.07
N GLU A 44 -15.14 6.57 0.18
CA GLU A 44 -15.71 7.49 1.17
C GLU A 44 -14.76 8.64 1.50
N MET A 45 -13.47 8.38 1.68
CA MET A 45 -12.49 9.45 1.94
C MET A 45 -12.35 10.40 0.76
N VAL A 46 -12.38 9.88 -0.48
CA VAL A 46 -12.36 10.73 -1.68
C VAL A 46 -13.63 11.56 -1.76
N SER A 47 -14.80 10.97 -1.50
CA SER A 47 -16.09 11.69 -1.55
C SER A 47 -16.18 12.82 -0.53
N ARG A 48 -15.55 12.66 0.62
CA ARG A 48 -15.47 13.71 1.68
C ARG A 48 -14.39 14.76 1.43
N ASN A 49 -13.66 14.70 0.32
CA ASN A 49 -12.56 15.62 -0.01
C ASN A 49 -11.53 15.78 1.13
N VAL A 50 -11.18 14.69 1.80
CA VAL A 50 -10.20 14.73 2.90
C VAL A 50 -8.75 14.83 2.41
N GLY A 51 -8.51 14.64 1.12
CA GLY A 51 -7.22 14.74 0.48
C GLY A 51 -7.31 15.15 -0.99
N GLU A 52 -6.17 15.56 -1.54
CA GLU A 52 -6.02 15.92 -2.95
C GLU A 52 -5.32 14.81 -3.72
N TYR A 53 -5.81 14.53 -4.92
CA TYR A 53 -5.10 13.67 -5.87
C TYR A 53 -3.76 14.29 -6.28
N ARG A 54 -2.71 13.48 -6.29
CA ARG A 54 -1.38 13.95 -6.68
C ARG A 54 -0.86 13.26 -7.95
N TYR A 55 -0.68 11.96 -7.94
CA TYR A 55 -0.08 11.22 -9.07
C TYR A 55 -0.34 9.72 -8.97
N PRO A 56 -0.20 8.96 -10.07
CA PRO A 56 -0.27 7.50 -10.04
C PRO A 56 1.08 6.90 -9.60
N LEU A 57 1.09 6.19 -8.48
CA LEU A 57 2.21 5.37 -8.03
C LEU A 57 1.63 4.17 -7.29
N GLY A 58 1.65 2.98 -7.92
CA GLY A 58 0.93 1.82 -7.42
C GLY A 58 -0.59 2.02 -7.34
N GLY A 59 -1.13 3.06 -7.97
CA GLY A 59 -2.54 3.46 -7.97
C GLY A 59 -2.75 4.97 -7.93
N LYS A 60 -3.98 5.40 -7.66
CA LYS A 60 -4.31 6.82 -7.53
C LYS A 60 -3.99 7.30 -6.11
N TRP A 61 -3.02 8.17 -5.98
CA TRP A 61 -2.59 8.73 -4.72
C TRP A 61 -3.36 9.98 -4.34
N TYR A 62 -3.73 10.02 -3.09
CA TYR A 62 -4.25 11.20 -2.42
C TYR A 62 -3.35 11.56 -1.25
N VAL A 63 -3.15 12.84 -1.03
CA VAL A 63 -2.42 13.37 0.12
C VAL A 63 -3.41 14.12 1.00
N PHE A 64 -3.36 13.90 2.30
CA PHE A 64 -4.28 14.57 3.22
C PHE A 64 -4.12 16.08 3.20
N ASN A 65 -5.23 16.81 3.11
CA ASN A 65 -5.25 18.28 3.08
C ASN A 65 -4.56 18.93 4.28
N LYS A 66 -4.61 18.27 5.43
CA LYS A 66 -4.05 18.77 6.69
C LYS A 66 -2.60 18.34 6.93
N ASN A 67 -2.11 17.37 6.21
CA ASN A 67 -0.74 16.86 6.37
C ASN A 67 -0.24 16.19 5.10
N GLU A 68 0.55 16.92 4.34
CA GLU A 68 1.14 16.43 3.07
C GLU A 68 2.14 15.29 3.23
N ASN A 69 2.55 14.97 4.46
CA ASN A 69 3.43 13.84 4.73
C ASN A 69 2.67 12.53 5.00
N ILE A 70 1.35 12.55 4.90
CA ILE A 70 0.47 11.39 5.00
C ILE A 70 -0.34 11.28 3.72
N GLY A 71 -0.24 10.13 3.07
CA GLY A 71 -1.03 9.80 1.88
C GLY A 71 -1.97 8.63 2.12
N PHE A 72 -2.90 8.45 1.20
CA PHE A 72 -3.74 7.27 1.14
C PHE A 72 -3.98 6.85 -0.31
N ILE A 73 -4.13 5.56 -0.50
CA ILE A 73 -4.30 4.91 -1.78
C ILE A 73 -5.28 3.74 -1.62
N LYS A 74 -5.96 3.37 -2.68
CA LYS A 74 -6.75 2.16 -2.71
C LYS A 74 -5.82 0.94 -2.62
N GLY A 75 -6.00 0.12 -1.60
CA GLY A 75 -5.26 -1.13 -1.43
C GLY A 75 -5.71 -2.18 -2.44
N HIS A 76 -4.77 -2.91 -3.00
CA HIS A 76 -5.11 -4.05 -3.85
C HIS A 76 -5.68 -5.20 -3.02
N MET A 77 -6.54 -6.01 -3.64
CA MET A 77 -7.02 -7.26 -3.04
C MET A 77 -6.03 -8.39 -3.33
N CYS A 78 -5.98 -9.37 -2.44
CA CYS A 78 -5.12 -10.56 -2.44
C CYS A 78 -3.62 -10.30 -2.19
N SER A 79 -2.96 -11.32 -1.61
CA SER A 79 -1.57 -11.23 -1.17
C SER A 79 -0.57 -10.86 -2.27
N PRO A 80 -0.61 -11.43 -3.49
CA PRO A 80 0.35 -11.05 -4.52
C PRO A 80 0.23 -9.60 -4.95
N ALA A 81 -0.99 -9.11 -5.13
CA ALA A 81 -1.23 -7.76 -5.61
C ALA A 81 -0.86 -6.70 -4.56
N ILE A 82 -1.21 -6.91 -3.27
CA ILE A 82 -0.85 -5.98 -2.20
C ILE A 82 0.66 -5.99 -1.95
N ALA A 83 1.33 -7.14 -2.10
CA ALA A 83 2.78 -7.22 -1.96
C ALA A 83 3.49 -6.43 -3.07
N THR A 84 3.09 -6.59 -4.33
CA THR A 84 3.63 -5.80 -5.45
C THR A 84 3.37 -4.30 -5.25
N GLN A 85 2.15 -3.93 -4.84
CA GLN A 85 1.83 -2.54 -4.53
C GLN A 85 2.72 -1.98 -3.41
N ALA A 86 2.97 -2.76 -2.35
CA ALA A 86 3.86 -2.36 -1.27
C ALA A 86 5.31 -2.18 -1.76
N GLU A 87 5.82 -3.08 -2.62
CA GLU A 87 7.14 -2.94 -3.23
C GLU A 87 7.28 -1.64 -4.02
N ASP A 88 6.28 -1.31 -4.84
CA ASP A 88 6.25 -0.07 -5.63
C ASP A 88 6.28 1.17 -4.72
N LEU A 89 5.47 1.17 -3.67
CA LEU A 89 5.40 2.27 -2.72
C LEU A 89 6.72 2.47 -1.97
N ILE A 90 7.33 1.38 -1.48
CA ILE A 90 8.62 1.39 -0.79
C ILE A 90 9.73 1.84 -1.76
N ALA A 91 9.74 1.31 -2.98
CA ALA A 91 10.69 1.71 -4.01
C ALA A 91 10.54 3.18 -4.42
N GLY A 92 9.31 3.70 -4.33
CA GLY A 92 9.01 5.13 -4.50
C GLY A 92 9.50 6.03 -3.36
N GLY A 93 9.78 5.46 -2.18
CA GLY A 93 10.33 6.20 -1.04
C GLY A 93 9.42 6.28 0.19
N VAL A 94 8.29 5.58 0.19
CA VAL A 94 7.42 5.47 1.38
C VAL A 94 8.17 4.70 2.47
N LYS A 95 8.07 5.18 3.71
CA LYS A 95 8.76 4.60 4.86
C LYS A 95 7.85 3.75 5.75
N GLU A 96 6.56 4.07 5.76
CA GLU A 96 5.57 3.40 6.60
C GLU A 96 4.29 3.13 5.80
N LEU A 97 3.86 1.87 5.78
CA LEU A 97 2.63 1.41 5.17
C LEU A 97 1.66 0.92 6.25
N ILE A 98 0.44 1.40 6.20
CA ILE A 98 -0.64 0.98 7.11
C ILE A 98 -1.79 0.46 6.26
N HIS A 99 -2.06 -0.83 6.34
CA HIS A 99 -3.20 -1.43 5.65
C HIS A 99 -4.45 -1.34 6.54
N VAL A 100 -5.51 -0.76 6.00
CA VAL A 100 -6.81 -0.62 6.68
C VAL A 100 -7.87 -1.33 5.86
N GLY A 101 -8.51 -2.29 6.48
CA GLY A 101 -9.53 -3.12 5.85
C GLY A 101 -10.48 -3.72 6.88
N TYR A 102 -11.19 -4.75 6.47
CA TYR A 102 -12.16 -5.45 7.30
C TYR A 102 -11.69 -6.86 7.62
N ALA A 103 -12.07 -7.34 8.80
CA ALA A 103 -11.83 -8.72 9.22
C ALA A 103 -13.09 -9.30 9.87
N GLY A 104 -13.29 -10.58 9.68
CA GLY A 104 -14.31 -11.32 10.42
C GLY A 104 -13.84 -11.64 11.83
N GLY A 105 -14.67 -11.39 12.83
CA GLY A 105 -14.40 -11.79 14.21
C GLY A 105 -14.59 -13.31 14.38
N LEU A 106 -13.58 -13.99 14.94
CA LEU A 106 -13.65 -15.43 15.29
C LEU A 106 -13.98 -15.67 16.76
N ARG A 107 -14.15 -14.60 17.54
CA ARG A 107 -14.49 -14.67 18.97
C ARG A 107 -15.82 -13.97 19.22
N PRO A 108 -16.68 -14.54 20.08
CA PRO A 108 -18.00 -13.96 20.35
C PRO A 108 -17.96 -12.60 21.05
N GLU A 109 -16.82 -12.25 21.67
CA GLU A 109 -16.64 -10.97 22.33
C GLU A 109 -16.41 -9.81 21.35
N LEU A 110 -15.97 -10.12 20.12
CA LEU A 110 -15.72 -9.10 19.09
C LEU A 110 -17.04 -8.65 18.47
N VAL A 111 -17.32 -7.37 18.53
CA VAL A 111 -18.52 -6.79 17.97
C VAL A 111 -18.21 -5.94 16.73
N PRO A 112 -19.16 -5.86 15.75
CA PRO A 112 -18.98 -5.02 14.59
C PRO A 112 -18.73 -3.56 14.96
N GLY A 113 -17.71 -2.95 14.32
CA GLY A 113 -17.31 -1.56 14.60
C GLY A 113 -16.10 -1.43 15.51
N GLU A 114 -15.60 -2.51 16.09
CA GLU A 114 -14.33 -2.48 16.81
C GLU A 114 -13.15 -2.32 15.87
N ILE A 115 -12.15 -1.56 16.31
CA ILE A 115 -10.87 -1.41 15.61
C ILE A 115 -9.86 -2.38 16.24
N ILE A 116 -9.31 -3.25 15.40
CA ILE A 116 -8.31 -4.24 15.81
C ILE A 116 -6.97 -3.88 15.17
N LEU A 117 -5.94 -3.78 15.98
CA LEU A 117 -4.58 -3.73 15.50
C LEU A 117 -3.99 -5.15 15.49
N THR A 118 -3.59 -5.61 14.30
CA THR A 118 -2.93 -6.92 14.17
C THR A 118 -1.48 -6.82 14.60
N ASP A 119 -1.02 -7.75 15.41
CA ASP A 119 0.37 -7.85 15.88
C ASP A 119 1.15 -9.00 15.22
N GLY A 120 0.47 -9.82 14.41
CA GLY A 120 1.07 -10.92 13.67
C GLY A 120 0.10 -11.54 12.68
N ALA A 121 0.60 -12.44 11.87
CA ALA A 121 -0.19 -13.24 10.93
C ALA A 121 0.40 -14.62 10.77
N PHE A 122 -0.43 -15.64 10.65
CA PHE A 122 0.01 -16.95 10.20
C PHE A 122 0.33 -16.91 8.72
N ASN A 123 1.50 -17.42 8.38
CA ASN A 123 1.96 -17.46 7.01
C ASN A 123 1.40 -18.71 6.29
N ASP A 124 0.31 -18.52 5.55
CA ASP A 124 -0.37 -19.57 4.78
C ASP A 124 -0.30 -19.33 3.26
N THR A 125 0.57 -18.42 2.81
CA THR A 125 0.61 -18.05 1.40
C THR A 125 1.97 -18.32 0.74
N ALA A 126 1.95 -18.71 -0.54
CA ALA A 126 3.17 -18.84 -1.33
C ALA A 126 3.96 -17.52 -1.45
N VAL A 127 3.28 -16.38 -1.35
CA VAL A 127 3.89 -15.04 -1.43
C VAL A 127 4.88 -14.84 -0.30
N ALA A 128 4.51 -15.15 0.95
CA ALA A 128 5.39 -14.95 2.08
C ALA A 128 6.67 -15.79 1.97
N ARG A 129 6.62 -16.99 1.37
CA ARG A 129 7.81 -17.79 1.08
C ARG A 129 8.76 -17.11 0.09
N LEU A 130 8.23 -16.38 -0.89
CA LEU A 130 9.07 -15.63 -1.83
C LEU A 130 9.87 -14.53 -1.12
N TYR A 131 9.33 -14.01 0.00
CA TYR A 131 10.00 -13.04 0.85
C TYR A 131 10.84 -13.67 1.97
N GLY A 132 10.98 -15.01 1.99
CA GLY A 132 11.83 -15.74 2.93
C GLY A 132 11.18 -16.04 4.27
N TYR A 133 9.87 -15.99 4.34
CA TYR A 133 9.10 -16.42 5.51
C TYR A 133 8.60 -17.85 5.24
N ASP A 134 9.13 -18.81 5.96
CA ASP A 134 8.64 -20.19 5.97
C ASP A 134 7.45 -20.34 6.93
N TYR A 135 6.72 -21.45 6.80
CA TYR A 135 5.67 -21.78 7.77
C TYR A 135 6.31 -22.07 9.13
N ASP A 136 5.91 -21.36 10.14
CA ASP A 136 6.11 -21.72 11.54
C ASP A 136 4.83 -22.36 12.09
#